data_a5d518a16bf71549c16a2471bb7ee957
#
_entry.id   a5d518a16bf71549c16a2471bb7ee957
#
_cell.length_a   1.000
_cell.length_b   1.000
_cell.length_c   1.000
_cell.angle_alpha   90.00
_cell.angle_beta   90.00
_cell.angle_gamma   90.00
#
_symmetry.space_group_name_H-M   'P 1'
#
loop_
_entity.id
_entity.type
_entity.pdbx_description
1 polymer ?
#
loop_
_entity_poly.entity_id
_entity_poly.type
_entity_poly.pdbx_seq_one_letter_code
_entity_poly.pdbx_strand_id
1 'polypeptide(L)'
;RIADVQLAHAWPRGLDIRVTERTPVMLVQHGVPWEIDSAGVLLPPLADGVEADVPMIAGPRFDRWPAGTRVRTGEVDRALAWVRALSDRELQLGSQLSEVDVSSPDLTVLTLLSGTRVLSPAAPLDPRQLAALRVTLADLHQRGESASEIDIRFEGQIVVRPVPEPPTGASGARTG
;
A
#
# COMPACT_ATOMS: atom_id res chain seq x y z
N ARG A 1 -19.27 6.12 -5.54
CA ARG A 1 -17.97 6.68 -6.00
C ARG A 1 -17.95 8.22 -5.97
N ILE A 2 -19.08 8.89 -5.86
CA ILE A 2 -19.16 10.36 -5.78
C ILE A 2 -18.75 10.82 -4.38
N ALA A 3 -17.82 11.78 -4.32
CA ALA A 3 -17.37 12.40 -3.08
C ALA A 3 -18.21 13.63 -2.74
N ASP A 4 -18.49 14.45 -3.76
CA ASP A 4 -19.20 15.71 -3.60
C ASP A 4 -19.96 16.07 -4.89
N VAL A 5 -21.07 16.79 -4.75
CA VAL A 5 -21.84 17.35 -5.86
C VAL A 5 -22.16 18.80 -5.54
N GLN A 6 -21.70 19.71 -6.39
CA GLN A 6 -21.99 21.13 -6.30
C GLN A 6 -22.99 21.51 -7.39
N LEU A 7 -24.04 22.19 -7.01
CA LEU A 7 -25.08 22.72 -7.91
C LEU A 7 -24.99 24.24 -7.91
N ALA A 8 -24.84 24.83 -9.09
CA ALA A 8 -24.86 26.26 -9.28
C ALA A 8 -25.92 26.64 -10.33
N HIS A 9 -26.63 27.73 -10.10
CA HIS A 9 -27.58 28.23 -11.06
C HIS A 9 -26.84 28.99 -12.17
N ALA A 10 -27.01 28.54 -13.42
CA ALA A 10 -26.45 29.21 -14.60
C ALA A 10 -27.53 30.07 -15.24
N TRP A 11 -27.37 31.41 -15.17
CA TRP A 11 -28.32 32.38 -15.72
C TRP A 11 -28.31 32.33 -17.25
N PRO A 12 -29.46 32.42 -17.96
CA PRO A 12 -30.80 32.69 -17.46
C PRO A 12 -31.64 31.44 -17.11
N ARG A 13 -31.30 30.24 -17.53
CA ARG A 13 -32.14 29.02 -17.32
C ARG A 13 -31.30 27.74 -17.28
N GLY A 14 -30.04 27.82 -16.90
CA GLY A 14 -29.11 26.66 -16.81
C GLY A 14 -28.90 26.20 -15.38
N LEU A 15 -28.46 24.95 -15.23
CA LEU A 15 -27.94 24.36 -14.00
C LEU A 15 -26.52 23.85 -14.29
N ASP A 16 -25.56 24.33 -13.54
CA ASP A 16 -24.18 23.80 -13.56
C ASP A 16 -24.05 22.76 -12.45
N ILE A 17 -23.64 21.55 -12.83
CA ILE A 17 -23.46 20.42 -11.92
C ILE A 17 -21.99 20.05 -11.94
N ARG A 18 -21.31 20.25 -10.82
CA ARG A 18 -19.91 19.81 -10.64
C ARG A 18 -19.87 18.59 -9.75
N VAL A 19 -19.37 17.48 -10.29
CA VAL A 19 -19.21 16.22 -9.58
C VAL A 19 -17.74 16.01 -9.26
N THR A 20 -17.43 15.68 -8.01
CA THR A 20 -16.11 15.24 -7.58
C THR A 20 -16.19 13.75 -7.27
N GLU A 21 -15.35 12.96 -7.92
CA GLU A 21 -15.26 11.53 -7.67
C GLU A 21 -14.25 11.22 -6.56
N ARG A 22 -14.46 10.08 -5.89
CA ARG A 22 -13.52 9.55 -4.90
C ARG A 22 -12.35 8.89 -5.61
N THR A 23 -11.14 9.16 -5.12
CA THR A 23 -9.92 8.52 -5.61
C THR A 23 -9.58 7.36 -4.69
N PRO A 24 -9.47 6.12 -5.19
CA PRO A 24 -9.03 4.98 -4.41
C PRO A 24 -7.55 5.13 -4.01
N VAL A 25 -7.20 4.59 -2.85
CA VAL A 25 -5.82 4.58 -2.33
C VAL A 25 -5.34 3.18 -1.94
N MET A 26 -6.26 2.22 -1.79
CA MET A 26 -5.97 0.80 -1.58
C MET A 26 -7.06 -0.07 -2.17
N LEU A 27 -6.69 -1.32 -2.48
CA LEU A 27 -7.62 -2.42 -2.72
C LEU A 27 -7.92 -3.15 -1.40
N VAL A 28 -9.11 -3.72 -1.32
CA VAL A 28 -9.59 -4.51 -0.19
C VAL A 28 -10.23 -5.80 -0.68
N GLN A 29 -10.11 -6.89 0.08
CA GLN A 29 -10.78 -8.15 -0.24
C GLN A 29 -12.24 -8.11 0.21
N HIS A 30 -13.17 -8.18 -0.77
CA HIS A 30 -14.63 -8.18 -0.55
C HIS A 30 -15.33 -9.21 -1.46
N GLY A 31 -14.88 -10.47 -1.41
CA GLY A 31 -15.25 -11.50 -2.39
C GLY A 31 -14.48 -11.33 -3.71
N VAL A 32 -14.65 -10.18 -4.36
CA VAL A 32 -13.78 -9.65 -5.43
C VAL A 32 -13.03 -8.42 -4.91
N PRO A 33 -11.96 -7.95 -5.57
CA PRO A 33 -11.29 -6.73 -5.17
C PRO A 33 -12.23 -5.52 -5.24
N TRP A 34 -12.38 -4.81 -4.13
CA TRP A 34 -13.02 -3.51 -4.03
C TRP A 34 -11.96 -2.47 -3.70
N GLU A 35 -12.35 -1.21 -3.74
CA GLU A 35 -11.46 -0.08 -3.47
C GLU A 35 -11.85 0.63 -2.18
N ILE A 36 -10.88 1.30 -1.55
CA ILE A 36 -11.11 2.18 -0.40
C ILE A 36 -10.41 3.52 -0.65
N ASP A 37 -11.08 4.62 -0.34
CA ASP A 37 -10.52 5.96 -0.47
C ASP A 37 -9.72 6.38 0.79
N SER A 38 -9.05 7.52 0.73
CA SER A 38 -8.26 8.07 1.84
C SER A 38 -9.08 8.44 3.09
N ALA A 39 -10.41 8.49 2.97
CA ALA A 39 -11.33 8.70 4.10
C ALA A 39 -11.87 7.39 4.67
N GLY A 40 -11.44 6.24 4.14
CA GLY A 40 -11.91 4.91 4.55
C GLY A 40 -13.27 4.54 3.97
N VAL A 41 -13.71 5.17 2.89
CA VAL A 41 -15.00 4.86 2.24
C VAL A 41 -14.81 3.72 1.24
N LEU A 42 -15.61 2.67 1.41
CA LEU A 42 -15.57 1.47 0.59
C LEU A 42 -16.29 1.70 -0.76
N LEU A 43 -15.60 1.40 -1.84
CA LEU A 43 -16.03 1.62 -3.20
C LEU A 43 -16.06 0.30 -3.97
N PRO A 44 -17.17 -0.07 -4.62
CA PRO A 44 -17.18 -1.21 -5.53
C PRO A 44 -16.29 -0.94 -6.75
N PRO A 45 -15.80 -1.97 -7.46
CA PRO A 45 -15.03 -1.79 -8.67
C PRO A 45 -15.81 -1.00 -9.72
N LEU A 46 -15.11 -0.31 -10.62
CA LEU A 46 -15.73 0.45 -11.72
C LEU A 46 -16.42 -0.47 -12.72
N ALA A 47 -15.78 -1.57 -13.05
CA ALA A 47 -16.27 -2.63 -13.93
C ALA A 47 -15.49 -3.91 -13.63
N ASP A 48 -16.01 -5.06 -14.10
CA ASP A 48 -15.33 -6.35 -13.97
C ASP A 48 -13.94 -6.30 -14.63
N GLY A 49 -12.92 -6.66 -13.88
CA GLY A 49 -11.53 -6.70 -14.34
C GLY A 49 -10.84 -5.35 -14.45
N VAL A 50 -11.46 -4.26 -13.98
CA VAL A 50 -10.82 -2.94 -13.87
C VAL A 50 -10.49 -2.69 -12.41
N GLU A 51 -9.22 -2.76 -12.09
CA GLU A 51 -8.69 -2.49 -10.74
C GLU A 51 -7.81 -1.23 -10.76
N ALA A 52 -7.83 -0.50 -9.64
CA ALA A 52 -6.94 0.64 -9.49
C ALA A 52 -5.50 0.14 -9.23
N ASP A 53 -4.52 0.87 -9.76
CA ASP A 53 -3.10 0.62 -9.49
C ASP A 53 -2.72 1.20 -8.12
N VAL A 54 -3.18 0.50 -7.07
CA VAL A 54 -2.98 0.87 -5.67
C VAL A 54 -2.72 -0.40 -4.83
N PRO A 55 -2.03 -0.30 -3.68
CA PRO A 55 -1.69 -1.46 -2.87
C PRO A 55 -2.93 -2.15 -2.28
N MET A 56 -2.80 -3.45 -2.02
CA MET A 56 -3.81 -4.25 -1.31
C MET A 56 -3.63 -4.10 0.20
N ILE A 57 -4.74 -4.02 0.96
CA ILE A 57 -4.72 -4.21 2.40
C ILE A 57 -4.98 -5.68 2.74
N ALA A 58 -4.12 -6.27 3.57
CA ALA A 58 -4.28 -7.61 4.11
C ALA A 58 -4.60 -7.56 5.62
N GLY A 59 -5.34 -8.56 6.10
CA GLY A 59 -5.77 -8.73 7.49
C GLY A 59 -7.27 -8.51 7.71
N PRO A 60 -7.80 -7.29 7.55
CA PRO A 60 -9.22 -7.02 7.76
C PRO A 60 -10.12 -7.71 6.75
N ARG A 61 -11.34 -8.09 7.20
CA ARG A 61 -12.40 -8.59 6.33
C ARG A 61 -13.41 -7.50 6.03
N PHE A 62 -13.76 -7.34 4.75
CA PHE A 62 -14.61 -6.26 4.29
C PHE A 62 -16.01 -6.71 3.83
N ASP A 63 -16.23 -8.00 3.64
CA ASP A 63 -17.46 -8.62 3.10
C ASP A 63 -18.74 -8.24 3.85
N ARG A 64 -18.66 -7.81 5.10
CA ARG A 64 -19.81 -7.33 5.90
C ARG A 64 -20.20 -5.87 5.66
N TRP A 65 -19.38 -5.10 4.94
CA TRP A 65 -19.57 -3.68 4.77
C TRP A 65 -20.18 -3.36 3.41
N PRO A 66 -21.35 -2.69 3.32
CA PRO A 66 -21.90 -2.27 2.03
C PRO A 66 -21.09 -1.13 1.39
N ALA A 67 -21.26 -0.97 0.07
CA ALA A 67 -20.67 0.13 -0.67
C ALA A 67 -21.06 1.51 -0.08
N GLY A 68 -20.13 2.43 -0.11
CA GLY A 68 -20.27 3.78 0.45
C GLY A 68 -20.09 3.86 1.97
N THR A 69 -19.92 2.71 2.66
CA THR A 69 -19.64 2.72 4.09
C THR A 69 -18.25 3.23 4.37
N ARG A 70 -18.13 4.13 5.34
CA ARG A 70 -16.85 4.50 5.91
C ARG A 70 -16.46 3.46 6.97
N VAL A 71 -15.49 2.60 6.62
CA VAL A 71 -14.94 1.60 7.53
C VAL A 71 -13.95 2.28 8.47
N ARG A 72 -14.22 2.18 9.78
CA ARG A 72 -13.35 2.69 10.83
C ARG A 72 -12.99 1.55 11.78
N THR A 73 -11.85 0.97 11.53
CA THR A 73 -11.22 -0.01 12.42
C THR A 73 -9.76 0.37 12.61
N GLY A 74 -9.16 -0.06 13.71
CA GLY A 74 -7.76 0.24 13.98
C GLY A 74 -6.81 -0.24 12.87
N GLU A 75 -7.14 -1.36 12.22
CA GLU A 75 -6.38 -1.94 11.12
C GLU A 75 -6.47 -1.04 9.87
N VAL A 76 -7.68 -0.61 9.49
CA VAL A 76 -7.87 0.27 8.32
C VAL A 76 -7.22 1.61 8.54
N ASP A 77 -7.37 2.19 9.73
CA ASP A 77 -6.76 3.49 10.06
C ASP A 77 -5.21 3.39 10.01
N ARG A 78 -4.62 2.28 10.47
CA ARG A 78 -3.17 2.00 10.37
C ARG A 78 -2.72 1.87 8.91
N ALA A 79 -3.42 1.07 8.11
CA ALA A 79 -3.07 0.88 6.71
C ALA A 79 -3.12 2.20 5.93
N LEU A 80 -4.19 3.00 6.12
CA LEU A 80 -4.31 4.33 5.53
C LEU A 80 -3.21 5.29 5.98
N ALA A 81 -2.78 5.21 7.25
CA ALA A 81 -1.68 6.01 7.75
C ALA A 81 -0.36 5.64 7.06
N TRP A 82 -0.08 4.35 6.86
CA TRP A 82 1.10 3.87 6.14
C TRP A 82 1.11 4.29 4.67
N VAL A 83 0.00 4.08 3.95
CA VAL A 83 -0.11 4.52 2.55
C VAL A 83 0.12 6.02 2.43
N ARG A 84 -0.48 6.83 3.32
CA ARG A 84 -0.27 8.29 3.33
C ARG A 84 1.19 8.66 3.58
N ALA A 85 1.84 8.04 4.58
CA ALA A 85 3.23 8.31 4.91
C ALA A 85 4.18 7.98 3.75
N LEU A 86 3.97 6.83 3.08
CA LEU A 86 4.82 6.40 1.96
C LEU A 86 4.54 7.17 0.67
N SER A 87 3.33 7.72 0.50
CA SER A 87 2.94 8.55 -0.65
C SER A 87 3.34 10.01 -0.51
N ASP A 88 4.01 10.39 0.58
CA ASP A 88 4.54 11.73 0.77
C ASP A 88 5.50 12.11 -0.38
N ARG A 89 5.46 13.40 -0.76
CA ARG A 89 6.22 13.91 -1.92
C ARG A 89 7.73 13.75 -1.78
N GLU A 90 8.24 13.78 -0.56
CA GLU A 90 9.67 13.63 -0.29
C GLU A 90 10.10 12.17 -0.32
N LEU A 91 9.22 11.24 0.05
CA LEU A 91 9.52 9.82 0.12
C LEU A 91 9.31 9.12 -1.23
N GLN A 92 8.16 9.35 -1.88
CA GLN A 92 7.78 8.76 -3.17
C GLN A 92 7.87 7.21 -3.22
N LEU A 93 7.64 6.56 -2.06
CA LEU A 93 7.66 5.10 -1.95
C LEU A 93 6.28 4.46 -2.21
N GLY A 94 5.21 5.26 -2.25
CA GLY A 94 3.85 4.77 -2.45
C GLY A 94 3.66 3.99 -3.74
N SER A 95 4.30 4.40 -4.83
CA SER A 95 4.25 3.70 -6.12
C SER A 95 5.01 2.36 -6.15
N GLN A 96 5.81 2.07 -5.14
CA GLN A 96 6.53 0.80 -5.00
C GLN A 96 5.80 -0.18 -4.07
N LEU A 97 4.72 0.26 -3.42
CA LEU A 97 3.98 -0.52 -2.44
C LEU A 97 2.97 -1.43 -3.14
N SER A 98 3.03 -2.73 -2.88
CA SER A 98 2.09 -3.73 -3.38
C SER A 98 1.05 -4.12 -2.34
N GLU A 99 1.46 -4.27 -1.07
CA GLU A 99 0.57 -4.73 0.00
C GLU A 99 0.92 -4.10 1.34
N VAL A 100 -0.10 -3.87 2.16
CA VAL A 100 0.00 -3.45 3.56
C VAL A 100 -0.72 -4.48 4.43
N ASP A 101 0.03 -5.35 5.08
CA ASP A 101 -0.50 -6.34 6.02
C ASP A 101 -0.55 -5.76 7.44
N VAL A 102 -1.76 -5.62 7.96
CA VAL A 102 -2.08 -5.12 9.29
C VAL A 102 -2.72 -6.18 10.18
N SER A 103 -2.55 -7.46 9.86
CA SER A 103 -3.11 -8.59 10.62
C SER A 103 -2.62 -8.63 12.07
N SER A 104 -1.38 -8.21 12.31
CA SER A 104 -0.81 -8.11 13.64
C SER A 104 -1.13 -6.76 14.29
N PRO A 105 -1.49 -6.70 15.58
CA PRO A 105 -1.71 -5.43 16.27
C PRO A 105 -0.43 -4.61 16.46
N ASP A 106 0.72 -5.26 16.57
CA ASP A 106 2.01 -4.63 16.92
C ASP A 106 2.95 -4.45 15.73
N LEU A 107 2.61 -5.04 14.59
CA LEU A 107 3.46 -5.08 13.41
C LEU A 107 2.64 -4.75 12.17
N THR A 108 3.21 -3.95 11.29
CA THR A 108 2.75 -3.79 9.89
C THR A 108 3.84 -4.34 8.96
N VAL A 109 3.46 -5.19 8.03
CA VAL A 109 4.36 -5.65 6.97
C VAL A 109 3.99 -4.94 5.68
N LEU A 110 4.96 -4.25 5.09
CA LEU A 110 4.80 -3.59 3.80
C LEU A 110 5.49 -4.46 2.76
N THR A 111 4.78 -4.91 1.76
CA THR A 111 5.37 -5.66 0.64
C THR A 111 5.54 -4.70 -0.54
N LEU A 112 6.76 -4.61 -1.05
CA LEU A 112 7.08 -3.81 -2.22
C LEU A 112 6.83 -4.59 -3.52
N LEU A 113 6.69 -3.91 -4.64
CA LEU A 113 6.56 -4.52 -5.99
C LEU A 113 7.77 -5.40 -6.35
N SER A 114 8.93 -5.13 -5.75
CA SER A 114 10.13 -6.00 -5.85
C SER A 114 9.99 -7.35 -5.14
N GLY A 115 8.95 -7.54 -4.33
CA GLY A 115 8.80 -8.67 -3.42
C GLY A 115 9.52 -8.48 -2.07
N THR A 116 10.26 -7.41 -1.86
CA THR A 116 10.91 -7.09 -0.59
C THR A 116 9.86 -6.84 0.49
N ARG A 117 9.99 -7.51 1.62
CA ARG A 117 9.13 -7.29 2.79
C ARG A 117 9.78 -6.30 3.74
N VAL A 118 9.07 -5.26 4.13
CA VAL A 118 9.53 -4.29 5.13
C VAL A 118 8.75 -4.52 6.42
N LEU A 119 9.45 -4.98 7.46
CA LEU A 119 8.90 -5.15 8.81
C LEU A 119 8.92 -3.79 9.52
N SER A 120 7.75 -3.31 9.90
CA SER A 120 7.56 -1.97 10.47
C SER A 120 6.79 -2.04 11.78
N PRO A 121 6.88 -1.06 12.68
CA PRO A 121 5.95 -0.93 13.80
C PRO A 121 4.51 -0.81 13.30
N ALA A 122 3.54 -0.97 14.21
CA ALA A 122 2.13 -0.85 13.87
C ALA A 122 1.79 0.50 13.23
N ALA A 123 2.30 1.60 13.76
CA ALA A 123 2.12 2.95 13.21
C ALA A 123 3.31 3.40 12.35
N PRO A 124 3.11 4.30 11.39
CA PRO A 124 4.21 4.89 10.63
C PRO A 124 5.25 5.55 11.54
N LEU A 125 6.49 5.39 11.14
CA LEU A 125 7.65 5.95 11.83
C LEU A 125 7.79 7.46 11.59
N ASP A 126 8.70 8.06 12.35
CA ASP A 126 9.21 9.41 12.10
C ASP A 126 9.67 9.55 10.63
N PRO A 127 9.43 10.70 9.97
CA PRO A 127 9.87 10.95 8.60
C PRO A 127 11.36 10.68 8.35
N ARG A 128 12.23 10.87 9.36
CA ARG A 128 13.66 10.57 9.23
C ARG A 128 13.95 9.08 9.05
N GLN A 129 13.23 8.21 9.75
CA GLN A 129 13.36 6.77 9.61
C GLN A 129 12.82 6.29 8.25
N LEU A 130 11.73 6.89 7.78
CA LEU A 130 11.20 6.62 6.44
C LEU A 130 12.17 7.11 5.34
N ALA A 131 12.81 8.26 5.54
CA ALA A 131 13.87 8.73 4.65
C ALA A 131 15.08 7.78 4.63
N ALA A 132 15.47 7.21 5.77
CA ALA A 132 16.51 6.21 5.85
C ALA A 132 16.13 4.92 5.09
N LEU A 133 14.88 4.45 5.18
CA LEU A 133 14.38 3.34 4.36
C LEU A 133 14.53 3.64 2.86
N ARG A 134 14.14 4.84 2.42
CA ARG A 134 14.28 5.27 1.02
C ARG A 134 15.73 5.23 0.56
N VAL A 135 16.65 5.75 1.38
CA VAL A 135 18.10 5.74 1.08
C VAL A 135 18.62 4.30 0.99
N THR A 136 18.21 3.43 1.91
CA THR A 136 18.61 2.01 1.91
C THR A 136 18.12 1.30 0.63
N LEU A 137 16.88 1.51 0.23
CA LEU A 137 16.33 0.94 -1.00
C LEU A 137 17.05 1.46 -2.26
N ALA A 138 17.38 2.76 -2.30
CA ALA A 138 18.13 3.34 -3.39
C ALA A 138 19.56 2.80 -3.48
N ASP A 139 20.24 2.60 -2.36
CA ASP A 139 21.58 2.03 -2.29
C ASP A 139 21.61 0.57 -2.77
N LEU A 140 20.67 -0.26 -2.31
CA LEU A 140 20.51 -1.64 -2.79
C LEU A 140 20.30 -1.67 -4.30
N HIS A 141 19.41 -0.82 -4.82
CA HIS A 141 19.16 -0.72 -6.26
C HIS A 141 20.41 -0.32 -7.05
N GLN A 142 21.18 0.67 -6.57
CA GLN A 142 22.43 1.10 -7.22
C GLN A 142 23.50 0.01 -7.26
N ARG A 143 23.53 -0.85 -6.24
CA ARG A 143 24.46 -2.01 -6.19
C ARG A 143 23.96 -3.21 -7.00
N GLY A 144 22.73 -3.18 -7.50
CA GLY A 144 22.11 -4.34 -8.13
C GLY A 144 21.79 -5.46 -7.13
N GLU A 145 21.71 -5.13 -5.85
CA GLU A 145 21.41 -6.06 -4.76
C GLU A 145 19.90 -6.10 -4.49
N SER A 146 19.40 -7.26 -4.09
CA SER A 146 18.01 -7.45 -3.70
C SER A 146 17.91 -7.90 -2.25
N ALA A 147 16.96 -7.33 -1.52
CA ALA A 147 16.65 -7.76 -0.17
C ALA A 147 15.36 -8.59 -0.16
N SER A 148 15.35 -9.68 0.58
CA SER A 148 14.13 -10.42 0.88
C SER A 148 13.32 -9.75 1.97
N GLU A 149 14.01 -9.13 2.93
CA GLU A 149 13.39 -8.47 4.08
C GLU A 149 14.24 -7.28 4.56
N ILE A 150 13.56 -6.20 4.95
CA ILE A 150 14.16 -5.03 5.59
C ILE A 150 13.39 -4.78 6.88
N ASP A 151 14.08 -4.75 8.02
CA ASP A 151 13.47 -4.49 9.33
C ASP A 151 13.79 -3.08 9.80
N ILE A 152 12.75 -2.26 9.95
CA ILE A 152 12.84 -0.86 10.36
C ILE A 152 12.21 -0.60 11.74
N ARG A 153 11.97 -1.63 12.52
CA ARG A 153 11.36 -1.51 13.86
C ARG A 153 12.29 -0.95 14.92
N PHE A 154 13.59 -1.00 14.67
CA PHE A 154 14.61 -0.56 15.62
C PHE A 154 14.97 0.90 15.40
N GLU A 155 14.94 1.69 16.48
CA GLU A 155 15.30 3.09 16.40
C GLU A 155 16.76 3.28 15.94
N GLY A 156 16.96 4.10 14.91
CA GLY A 156 18.30 4.41 14.37
C GLY A 156 18.98 3.25 13.63
N GLN A 157 18.32 2.12 13.42
CA GLN A 157 18.89 0.95 12.73
C GLN A 157 17.94 0.41 11.66
N ILE A 158 18.52 0.01 10.53
CA ILE A 158 17.84 -0.75 9.48
C ILE A 158 18.60 -2.05 9.28
N VAL A 159 17.92 -3.18 9.46
CA VAL A 159 18.49 -4.51 9.24
C VAL A 159 18.03 -5.01 7.87
N VAL A 160 18.98 -5.29 6.98
CA VAL A 160 18.71 -5.81 5.63
C VAL A 160 19.06 -7.29 5.58
N ARG A 161 18.12 -8.11 5.12
CA ARG A 161 18.35 -9.54 4.82
C ARG A 161 18.40 -9.71 3.30
N PRO A 162 19.53 -10.18 2.75
CA PRO A 162 19.63 -10.43 1.31
C PRO A 162 18.69 -11.56 0.87
N VAL A 163 18.39 -11.61 -0.41
CA VAL A 163 17.75 -12.78 -1.01
C VAL A 163 18.74 -13.95 -0.92
N PRO A 164 18.33 -15.12 -0.40
CA PRO A 164 19.18 -16.29 -0.38
C PRO A 164 19.61 -16.65 -1.81
N GLU A 165 20.92 -16.82 -2.04
CA GLU A 165 21.37 -17.36 -3.32
C GLU A 165 20.78 -18.77 -3.51
N PRO A 166 20.29 -19.11 -4.72
CA PRO A 166 19.86 -20.48 -4.99
C PRO A 166 21.08 -21.41 -4.78
N PRO A 167 20.89 -22.59 -4.18
CA PRO A 167 21.99 -23.51 -3.97
C PRO A 167 22.65 -23.79 -5.31
N THR A 168 23.92 -23.44 -5.42
CA THR A 168 24.75 -23.70 -6.61
C THR A 168 24.69 -25.21 -6.85
N GLY A 169 23.87 -25.61 -7.85
CA GLY A 169 23.60 -27.03 -8.15
C GLY A 169 24.91 -27.75 -8.35
N ALA A 170 25.10 -28.83 -7.60
CA ALA A 170 26.14 -29.80 -7.84
C ALA A 170 26.03 -30.24 -9.31
N SER A 171 26.97 -29.74 -10.12
CA SER A 171 27.21 -30.24 -11.47
C SER A 171 27.48 -31.73 -11.33
N GLY A 172 26.48 -32.54 -11.66
CA GLY A 172 26.58 -33.99 -11.63
C GLY A 172 27.72 -34.44 -12.51
N ALA A 173 28.77 -34.94 -11.87
CA ALA A 173 29.78 -35.76 -12.53
C ALA A 173 29.08 -36.96 -13.15
N ARG A 174 28.86 -36.92 -14.45
CA ARG A 174 28.64 -38.14 -15.25
C ARG A 174 30.00 -38.78 -15.44
N THR A 175 30.26 -39.78 -14.64
CA THR A 175 31.30 -40.76 -14.94
C THR A 175 30.71 -41.84 -15.82
N GLY A 176 31.41 -42.15 -16.90
CA GLY A 176 31.11 -43.02 -18.01
C GLY A 176 30.80 -44.49 -17.74
#